data_5ed7c7344576f487a3fdb5d3e2f3c81f
#
_entry.id   5ed7c7344576f487a3fdb5d3e2f3c81f
#
_cell.length_a   1.000
_cell.length_b   1.000
_cell.length_c   1.000
_cell.angle_alpha   90.00
_cell.angle_beta   90.00
_cell.angle_gamma   90.00
#
_symmetry.space_group_name_H-M   'P 1'
#
loop_
_entity.id
_entity.type
_entity.pdbx_description
1 polymer ?
#
loop_
_entity_poly.entity_id
_entity_poly.type
_entity_poly.pdbx_seq_one_letter_code
_entity_poly.pdbx_strand_id
1 'polypeptide(L)'
;FELLCMETYQAGLSWETVLNKRHAFREAFHGYQIQAVAEMTDTELEDLLENPAIIRNRAKIFATRVNAQAFLRLQAEYGSFDAYLWSFVEGKTVVNDVPDYRQAPAKTPLSEKLAKDLKKRGFKFTGPVAVLSFLQAAGLVDDHENDCEWKSRNQ
;
A
#
# COMPACT_ATOMS: atom_id res chain seq x y z
N PHE A 1 1.17 -5.04 5.54
CA PHE A 1 1.27 -5.62 4.18
C PHE A 1 -0.10 -5.63 3.47
N GLU A 2 -1.18 -6.07 4.13
CA GLU A 2 -2.53 -6.06 3.53
C GLU A 2 -2.91 -4.68 3.03
N LEU A 3 -2.68 -3.64 3.84
CA LEU A 3 -3.00 -2.27 3.47
C LEU A 3 -2.24 -1.84 2.19
N LEU A 4 -0.96 -2.14 2.12
CA LEU A 4 -0.16 -1.85 0.93
C LEU A 4 -0.71 -2.56 -0.30
N CYS A 5 -1.08 -3.84 -0.16
CA CYS A 5 -1.67 -4.61 -1.26
C CYS A 5 -2.99 -4.00 -1.74
N MET A 6 -3.85 -3.59 -0.81
CA MET A 6 -5.12 -2.95 -1.16
C MET A 6 -4.90 -1.68 -1.98
N GLU A 7 -3.90 -0.87 -1.63
CA GLU A 7 -3.54 0.32 -2.39
C GLU A 7 -3.07 -0.02 -3.81
N THR A 8 -2.31 -1.11 -3.97
CA THR A 8 -1.86 -1.52 -5.29
C THR A 8 -3.00 -2.02 -6.17
N TYR A 9 -4.04 -2.63 -5.57
CA TYR A 9 -5.20 -3.10 -6.33
C TYR A 9 -6.10 -1.95 -6.79
N GLN A 10 -6.11 -0.85 -6.06
CA GLN A 10 -7.01 0.27 -6.29
C GLN A 10 -6.71 1.01 -7.61
N ALA A 11 -5.53 0.89 -8.17
CA ALA A 11 -5.16 1.58 -9.42
C ALA A 11 -6.15 1.23 -10.54
N GLY A 12 -6.88 2.23 -11.03
CA GLY A 12 -7.90 2.06 -12.07
C GLY A 12 -9.25 1.54 -11.59
N LEU A 13 -9.44 1.37 -10.28
CA LEU A 13 -10.67 0.87 -9.68
C LEU A 13 -11.16 1.80 -8.57
N SER A 14 -12.46 1.75 -8.27
CA SER A 14 -12.99 2.50 -7.13
C SER A 14 -12.62 1.81 -5.82
N TRP A 15 -12.45 2.61 -4.77
CA TRP A 15 -12.25 2.08 -3.41
C TRP A 15 -13.40 1.17 -2.97
N GLU A 16 -14.63 1.53 -3.34
CA GLU A 16 -15.80 0.70 -3.01
C GLU A 16 -15.63 -0.71 -3.57
N THR A 17 -15.22 -0.83 -4.84
CA THR A 17 -14.97 -2.13 -5.46
C THR A 17 -13.89 -2.92 -4.72
N VAL A 18 -12.79 -2.27 -4.37
CA VAL A 18 -11.68 -2.91 -3.66
C VAL A 18 -12.11 -3.37 -2.27
N LEU A 19 -12.80 -2.51 -1.51
CA LEU A 19 -13.26 -2.82 -0.16
C LEU A 19 -14.28 -3.94 -0.14
N ASN A 20 -15.20 -3.96 -1.12
CA ASN A 20 -16.20 -5.02 -1.22
C ASN A 20 -15.59 -6.40 -1.50
N LYS A 21 -14.39 -6.44 -2.06
CA LYS A 21 -13.67 -7.68 -2.36
C LYS A 21 -12.60 -8.01 -1.32
N ARG A 22 -12.46 -7.21 -0.27
CA ARG A 22 -11.39 -7.35 0.73
C ARG A 22 -11.35 -8.74 1.36
N HIS A 23 -12.49 -9.27 1.75
CA HIS A 23 -12.56 -10.59 2.39
C HIS A 23 -12.09 -11.68 1.43
N ALA A 24 -12.52 -11.63 0.16
CA ALA A 24 -12.11 -12.59 -0.85
C ALA A 24 -10.62 -12.52 -1.14
N PHE A 25 -10.03 -11.33 -1.21
CA PHE A 25 -8.59 -11.16 -1.35
C PHE A 25 -7.84 -11.77 -0.17
N ARG A 26 -8.34 -11.56 1.02
CA ARG A 26 -7.73 -12.06 2.24
C ARG A 26 -7.67 -13.59 2.24
N GLU A 27 -8.76 -14.23 1.87
CA GLU A 27 -8.79 -15.69 1.73
C GLU A 27 -7.85 -16.19 0.64
N ALA A 28 -7.85 -15.51 -0.52
CA ALA A 28 -7.03 -15.89 -1.66
C ALA A 28 -5.53 -15.81 -1.37
N PHE A 29 -5.11 -14.87 -0.54
CA PHE A 29 -3.71 -14.63 -0.23
C PHE A 29 -3.33 -15.02 1.20
N HIS A 30 -3.90 -16.12 1.69
CA HIS A 30 -3.51 -16.73 2.98
C HIS A 30 -3.58 -15.78 4.18
N GLY A 31 -4.60 -14.92 4.21
CA GLY A 31 -4.78 -13.92 5.28
C GLY A 31 -3.70 -12.85 5.27
N TYR A 32 -3.00 -12.68 4.15
CA TYR A 32 -1.87 -11.77 3.98
C TYR A 32 -0.71 -12.04 4.93
N GLN A 33 -0.49 -13.30 5.27
CA GLN A 33 0.73 -13.69 5.94
C GLN A 33 1.87 -13.58 4.93
N ILE A 34 2.81 -12.67 5.18
CA ILE A 34 3.82 -12.26 4.20
C ILE A 34 4.62 -13.45 3.69
N GLN A 35 5.09 -14.30 4.59
CA GLN A 35 5.89 -15.47 4.21
C GLN A 35 5.10 -16.43 3.31
N ALA A 36 3.83 -16.69 3.65
CA ALA A 36 2.98 -17.59 2.87
C ALA A 36 2.73 -17.02 1.46
N VAL A 37 2.49 -15.72 1.35
CA VAL A 37 2.28 -15.06 0.05
C VAL A 37 3.56 -15.08 -0.78
N ALA A 38 4.71 -14.82 -0.16
CA ALA A 38 6.00 -14.84 -0.86
C ALA A 38 6.34 -16.22 -1.43
N GLU A 39 5.83 -17.29 -0.82
CA GLU A 39 6.08 -18.68 -1.22
C GLU A 39 4.99 -19.27 -2.14
N MET A 40 3.96 -18.48 -2.50
CA MET A 40 2.92 -18.97 -3.41
C MET A 40 3.52 -19.41 -4.75
N THR A 41 3.01 -20.51 -5.28
CA THR A 41 3.48 -21.05 -6.57
C THR A 41 2.79 -20.34 -7.73
N ASP A 42 3.37 -20.47 -8.91
CA ASP A 42 2.73 -19.95 -10.14
C ASP A 42 1.37 -20.60 -10.36
N THR A 43 1.24 -21.89 -10.05
CA THR A 43 -0.04 -22.61 -10.18
C THR A 43 -1.10 -22.02 -9.27
N GLU A 44 -0.77 -21.74 -8.01
CA GLU A 44 -1.70 -21.09 -7.08
C GLU A 44 -2.15 -19.73 -7.60
N LEU A 45 -1.22 -18.93 -8.11
CA LEU A 45 -1.54 -17.59 -8.64
C LEU A 45 -2.38 -17.67 -9.90
N GLU A 46 -2.09 -18.63 -10.80
CA GLU A 46 -2.90 -18.86 -12.00
C GLU A 46 -4.32 -19.30 -11.62
N ASP A 47 -4.47 -20.14 -10.60
CA ASP A 47 -5.79 -20.58 -10.12
C ASP A 47 -6.62 -19.40 -9.60
N LEU A 48 -6.00 -18.37 -9.04
CA LEU A 48 -6.71 -17.17 -8.58
C LEU A 48 -7.34 -16.40 -9.74
N LEU A 49 -6.83 -16.53 -10.96
CA LEU A 49 -7.43 -15.90 -12.14
C LEU A 49 -8.82 -16.48 -12.47
N GLU A 50 -9.12 -17.66 -11.97
CA GLU A 50 -10.43 -18.29 -12.12
C GLU A 50 -11.42 -17.86 -11.03
N ASN A 51 -10.96 -17.17 -9.99
CA ASN A 51 -11.81 -16.77 -8.86
C ASN A 51 -12.62 -15.52 -9.20
N PRO A 52 -13.96 -15.59 -9.34
CA PRO A 52 -14.77 -14.44 -9.69
C PRO A 52 -14.93 -13.43 -8.54
N ALA A 53 -14.59 -13.80 -7.31
CA ALA A 53 -14.72 -12.95 -6.14
C ALA A 53 -13.60 -11.92 -6.00
N ILE A 54 -12.51 -12.06 -6.76
CA ILE A 54 -11.41 -11.11 -6.73
C ILE A 54 -11.22 -10.46 -8.11
N ILE A 55 -10.38 -9.43 -8.15
CA ILE A 55 -10.02 -8.76 -9.41
C ILE A 55 -9.12 -9.68 -10.20
N ARG A 56 -9.57 -10.11 -11.39
CA ARG A 56 -8.84 -11.04 -12.25
C ARG A 56 -7.86 -10.29 -13.15
N ASN A 57 -6.87 -9.69 -12.54
CA ASN A 57 -5.79 -8.99 -13.21
C ASN A 57 -4.49 -9.73 -12.94
N ARG A 58 -3.98 -10.43 -13.94
CA ARG A 58 -2.77 -11.24 -13.82
C ARG A 58 -1.58 -10.44 -13.26
N ALA A 59 -1.35 -9.25 -13.79
CA ALA A 59 -0.24 -8.42 -13.35
C ALA A 59 -0.31 -8.08 -11.86
N LYS A 60 -1.51 -7.71 -11.36
CA LYS A 60 -1.71 -7.37 -9.96
C LYS A 60 -1.62 -8.59 -9.03
N ILE A 61 -2.13 -9.73 -9.48
CA ILE A 61 -2.07 -10.97 -8.71
C ILE A 61 -0.63 -11.42 -8.53
N PHE A 62 0.14 -11.47 -9.61
CA PHE A 62 1.55 -11.84 -9.55
C PHE A 62 2.38 -10.80 -8.80
N ALA A 63 2.03 -9.51 -8.92
CA ALA A 63 2.69 -8.44 -8.17
C ALA A 63 2.55 -8.61 -6.67
N THR A 64 1.44 -9.17 -6.18
CA THR A 64 1.24 -9.41 -4.75
C THR A 64 2.33 -10.32 -4.19
N ARG A 65 2.68 -11.39 -4.89
CA ARG A 65 3.80 -12.28 -4.51
C ARG A 65 5.14 -11.54 -4.55
N VAL A 66 5.39 -10.81 -5.62
CA VAL A 66 6.62 -10.03 -5.77
C VAL A 66 6.77 -9.02 -4.63
N ASN A 67 5.68 -8.33 -4.29
CA ASN A 67 5.67 -7.35 -3.21
C ASN A 67 5.90 -8.01 -1.85
N ALA A 68 5.37 -9.21 -1.62
CA ALA A 68 5.62 -9.95 -0.39
C ALA A 68 7.12 -10.31 -0.25
N GLN A 69 7.74 -10.73 -1.33
CA GLN A 69 9.17 -11.04 -1.35
C GLN A 69 10.01 -9.80 -1.07
N ALA A 70 9.66 -8.66 -1.69
CA ALA A 70 10.35 -7.40 -1.45
C ALA A 70 10.15 -6.91 -0.01
N PHE A 71 8.96 -7.11 0.54
CA PHE A 71 8.62 -6.75 1.91
C PHE A 71 9.49 -7.53 2.91
N LEU A 72 9.67 -8.83 2.68
CA LEU A 72 10.55 -9.66 3.52
C LEU A 72 12.01 -9.17 3.49
N ARG A 73 12.51 -8.76 2.32
CA ARG A 73 13.85 -8.21 2.20
C ARG A 73 14.00 -6.91 3.00
N LEU A 74 13.00 -6.04 2.99
CA LEU A 74 13.00 -4.81 3.79
C LEU A 74 12.98 -5.11 5.28
N GLN A 75 12.17 -6.08 5.71
CA GLN A 75 12.14 -6.49 7.11
C GLN A 75 13.50 -7.00 7.58
N ALA A 76 14.19 -7.76 6.74
CA ALA A 76 15.52 -8.26 7.07
C ALA A 76 16.56 -7.14 7.18
N GLU A 77 16.46 -6.10 6.36
CA GLU A 77 17.40 -4.98 6.32
C GLU A 77 17.16 -3.97 7.45
N TYR A 78 15.92 -3.62 7.73
CA TYR A 78 15.56 -2.56 8.69
C TYR A 78 15.01 -3.08 10.01
N GLY A 79 14.82 -4.38 10.15
CA GLY A 79 14.19 -4.99 11.32
C GLY A 79 12.66 -5.03 11.24
N SER A 80 12.04 -4.04 10.60
CA SER A 80 10.60 -4.02 10.32
C SER A 80 10.30 -3.07 9.16
N PHE A 81 9.15 -3.26 8.53
CA PHE A 81 8.69 -2.35 7.49
C PHE A 81 8.36 -0.98 8.08
N ASP A 82 7.82 -0.94 9.29
CA ASP A 82 7.54 0.31 10.00
C ASP A 82 8.82 1.14 10.18
N ALA A 83 9.91 0.52 10.63
CA ALA A 83 11.20 1.21 10.80
C ALA A 83 11.67 1.83 9.48
N TYR A 84 11.48 1.11 8.37
CA TYR A 84 11.80 1.61 7.03
C TYR A 84 10.96 2.84 6.69
N LEU A 85 9.64 2.76 6.87
CA LEU A 85 8.72 3.86 6.53
C LEU A 85 9.00 5.10 7.38
N TRP A 86 9.12 4.93 8.70
CA TRP A 86 9.33 6.06 9.60
C TRP A 86 10.68 6.76 9.38
N SER A 87 11.65 6.07 8.77
CA SER A 87 12.94 6.69 8.42
C SER A 87 12.77 7.83 7.41
N PHE A 88 11.73 7.80 6.59
CA PHE A 88 11.46 8.85 5.60
C PHE A 88 10.84 10.12 6.21
N VAL A 89 10.28 10.03 7.41
CA VAL A 89 9.65 11.16 8.11
C VAL A 89 10.27 11.41 9.48
N GLU A 90 11.46 10.89 9.70
CA GLU A 90 12.24 11.05 10.94
C GLU A 90 11.44 10.64 12.19
N GLY A 91 10.57 9.64 12.06
CA GLY A 91 9.78 9.12 13.16
C GLY A 91 8.58 9.96 13.57
N LYS A 92 8.24 11.00 12.79
CA LYS A 92 7.11 11.90 13.09
C LYS A 92 6.11 11.93 11.94
N THR A 93 4.83 11.93 12.28
CA THR A 93 3.78 12.12 11.30
C THR A 93 3.92 13.48 10.61
N VAL A 94 3.85 13.49 9.29
CA VAL A 94 3.83 14.71 8.50
C VAL A 94 2.41 15.24 8.43
N VAL A 95 2.19 16.44 8.95
CA VAL A 95 0.87 17.10 8.91
C VAL A 95 0.92 18.19 7.86
N ASN A 96 0.10 18.06 6.82
CA ASN A 96 0.02 19.03 5.74
C ASN A 96 -1.10 20.05 6.00
N ASP A 97 -0.91 21.27 5.52
CA ASP A 97 -1.94 22.31 5.56
C ASP A 97 -2.92 22.05 4.42
N VAL A 98 -4.14 21.63 4.75
CA VAL A 98 -5.16 21.27 3.76
C VAL A 98 -6.43 22.09 4.04
N PRO A 99 -6.53 23.33 3.49
CA PRO A 99 -7.72 24.17 3.67
C PRO A 99 -8.95 23.58 2.97
N ASP A 100 -8.77 22.88 1.85
CA ASP A 100 -9.84 22.23 1.10
C ASP A 100 -9.31 20.88 0.59
N TYR A 101 -9.96 19.80 0.97
CA TYR A 101 -9.58 18.43 0.55
C TYR A 101 -9.41 18.31 -0.96
N ARG A 102 -10.26 19.00 -1.75
CA ARG A 102 -10.20 18.94 -3.21
C ARG A 102 -8.94 19.58 -3.79
N GLN A 103 -8.24 20.38 -2.99
CA GLN A 103 -6.99 21.02 -3.37
C GLN A 103 -5.77 20.21 -2.93
N ALA A 104 -5.97 19.14 -2.17
CA ALA A 104 -4.89 18.26 -1.73
C ALA A 104 -4.25 17.58 -2.95
N PRO A 105 -2.91 17.53 -3.04
CA PRO A 105 -2.25 16.90 -4.17
C PRO A 105 -2.45 15.38 -4.14
N ALA A 106 -2.49 14.76 -5.32
CA ALA A 106 -2.56 13.31 -5.44
C ALA A 106 -1.22 12.63 -5.13
N LYS A 107 -0.13 13.39 -5.21
CA LYS A 107 1.22 12.93 -4.89
C LYS A 107 2.02 14.09 -4.29
N THR A 108 3.05 13.77 -3.53
CA THR A 108 3.93 14.75 -2.87
C THR A 108 5.40 14.41 -3.12
N PRO A 109 6.35 15.32 -2.85
CA PRO A 109 7.77 14.98 -2.94
C PRO A 109 8.14 13.77 -2.07
N LEU A 110 7.53 13.63 -0.88
CA LEU A 110 7.75 12.48 -0.02
C LEU A 110 7.25 11.18 -0.69
N SER A 111 6.02 11.18 -1.23
CA SER A 111 5.48 9.98 -1.87
C SER A 111 6.25 9.62 -3.14
N GLU A 112 6.74 10.61 -3.89
CA GLU A 112 7.57 10.38 -5.07
C GLU A 112 8.91 9.74 -4.68
N LYS A 113 9.53 10.23 -3.62
CA LYS A 113 10.80 9.70 -3.11
C LYS A 113 10.64 8.27 -2.63
N LEU A 114 9.61 8.00 -1.84
CA LEU A 114 9.33 6.66 -1.33
C LEU A 114 8.96 5.69 -2.45
N ALA A 115 8.13 6.13 -3.40
CA ALA A 115 7.75 5.30 -4.54
C ALA A 115 8.97 4.90 -5.37
N LYS A 116 9.88 5.83 -5.58
CA LYS A 116 11.13 5.55 -6.31
C LYS A 116 11.98 4.52 -5.59
N ASP A 117 12.11 4.63 -4.28
CA ASP A 117 12.87 3.68 -3.48
C ASP A 117 12.21 2.30 -3.48
N LEU A 118 10.90 2.23 -3.31
CA LEU A 118 10.15 0.97 -3.36
C LEU A 118 10.31 0.27 -4.71
N LYS A 119 10.19 1.03 -5.80
CA LYS A 119 10.39 0.48 -7.15
C LYS A 119 11.79 -0.09 -7.31
N LYS A 120 12.79 0.62 -6.83
CA LYS A 120 14.19 0.19 -6.85
C LYS A 120 14.38 -1.12 -6.08
N ARG A 121 13.61 -1.34 -5.01
CA ARG A 121 13.65 -2.54 -4.19
C ARG A 121 12.80 -3.68 -4.73
N GLY A 122 12.16 -3.50 -5.89
CA GLY A 122 11.42 -4.55 -6.57
C GLY A 122 9.91 -4.56 -6.37
N PHE A 123 9.35 -3.58 -5.67
CA PHE A 123 7.89 -3.46 -5.52
C PHE A 123 7.22 -3.11 -6.85
N LYS A 124 6.00 -3.60 -7.04
CA LYS A 124 5.16 -3.35 -8.21
C LYS A 124 3.90 -2.60 -7.83
N PHE A 125 3.41 -1.76 -8.72
CA PHE A 125 2.20 -0.95 -8.52
C PHE A 125 2.28 -0.01 -7.31
N THR A 126 3.49 0.43 -6.97
CA THR A 126 3.74 1.36 -5.86
C THR A 126 4.16 2.73 -6.40
N GLY A 127 3.36 3.29 -7.29
CA GLY A 127 3.57 4.64 -7.82
C GLY A 127 3.28 5.71 -6.76
N PRO A 128 3.65 6.99 -7.05
CA PRO A 128 3.52 8.06 -6.06
C PRO A 128 2.11 8.29 -5.53
N VAL A 129 1.09 8.09 -6.35
CA VAL A 129 -0.32 8.28 -5.94
C VAL A 129 -0.74 7.19 -4.96
N ALA A 130 -0.46 5.93 -5.28
CA ALA A 130 -0.76 4.80 -4.39
C ALA A 130 0.03 4.91 -3.09
N VAL A 131 1.29 5.31 -3.17
CA VAL A 131 2.16 5.48 -1.99
C VAL A 131 1.63 6.59 -1.08
N LEU A 132 1.19 7.73 -1.63
CA LEU A 132 0.62 8.79 -0.79
C LEU A 132 -0.64 8.30 -0.07
N SER A 133 -1.54 7.61 -0.76
CA SER A 133 -2.73 7.03 -0.14
C SER A 133 -2.37 6.06 0.98
N PHE A 134 -1.34 5.24 0.76
CA PHE A 134 -0.84 4.33 1.78
C PHE A 134 -0.29 5.07 3.00
N LEU A 135 0.51 6.13 2.78
CA LEU A 135 1.08 6.93 3.87
C LEU A 135 -0.01 7.59 4.70
N GLN A 136 -1.07 8.09 4.06
CA GLN A 136 -2.22 8.68 4.75
C GLN A 136 -2.95 7.63 5.59
N ALA A 137 -3.23 6.47 5.02
CA ALA A 137 -3.93 5.39 5.71
C ALA A 137 -3.12 4.81 6.86
N ALA A 138 -1.79 4.76 6.73
CA ALA A 138 -0.88 4.26 7.77
C ALA A 138 -0.54 5.29 8.84
N GLY A 139 -0.97 6.55 8.66
CA GLY A 139 -0.76 7.60 9.66
C GLY A 139 0.58 8.31 9.60
N LEU A 140 1.39 8.08 8.56
CA LEU A 140 2.67 8.81 8.40
C LEU A 140 2.47 10.22 7.86
N VAL A 141 1.36 10.44 7.14
CA VAL A 141 1.01 11.73 6.57
C VAL A 141 -0.42 12.04 6.97
N ASP A 142 -0.66 13.27 7.45
CA ASP A 142 -1.98 13.75 7.83
C ASP A 142 -2.40 14.84 6.83
N ASP A 143 -3.24 14.45 5.86
CA ASP A 143 -3.79 15.33 4.83
C ASP A 143 -5.29 15.58 5.03
N HIS A 144 -5.82 15.36 6.23
CA HIS A 144 -7.19 15.73 6.55
C HIS A 144 -7.35 17.24 6.43
N GLU A 145 -8.56 17.68 6.04
CA GLU A 145 -8.84 19.12 6.01
C GLU A 145 -8.59 19.74 7.38
N ASN A 146 -8.16 21.01 7.39
CA ASN A 146 -7.82 21.70 8.62
C ASN A 146 -8.95 21.71 9.66
N ASP A 147 -10.21 21.69 9.20
CA ASP A 147 -11.39 21.67 10.05
C ASP A 147 -11.79 20.24 10.47
N CYS A 148 -11.12 19.20 9.96
CA CYS A 148 -11.43 17.83 10.28
C CYS A 148 -10.93 17.51 11.69
N GLU A 149 -11.81 16.94 12.54
CA GLU A 149 -11.44 16.53 13.89
C GLU A 149 -10.39 15.42 13.94
N TRP A 150 -10.21 14.69 12.84
CA TRP A 150 -9.22 13.62 12.71
C TRP A 150 -7.82 14.11 12.40
N LYS A 151 -7.66 15.41 12.08
CA LYS A 151 -6.34 15.95 11.81
C LYS A 151 -5.54 16.06 13.11
N SER A 152 -4.29 15.60 13.06
CA SER A 152 -3.38 15.70 14.20
C SER A 152 -3.15 17.13 14.61
N ARG A 153 -3.30 17.46 15.90
CA ARG A 153 -3.16 18.82 16.42
C ARG A 153 -1.87 19.04 17.22
N ASN A 154 -1.13 17.97 17.49
CA ASN A 154 0.05 18.00 18.35
C ASN A 154 1.35 17.83 17.56
N GLN A 155 1.41 18.45 16.39
CA GLN A 155 2.57 18.36 15.52
C GLN A 155 3.39 19.63 15.49
#